data_5dfe0d157337af812b80287515dca467
#
_entry.id   5dfe0d157337af812b80287515dca467
#
_cell.length_a   1.000
_cell.length_b   1.000
_cell.length_c   1.000
_cell.angle_alpha   90.00
_cell.angle_beta   90.00
_cell.angle_gamma   90.00
#
_symmetry.space_group_name_H-M   'P 1'
#
loop_
_entity.id
_entity.type
_entity.pdbx_description
1 polymer ?
#
loop_
_entity_poly.entity_id
_entity_poly.type
_entity_poly.pdbx_seq_one_letter_code
_entity_poly.pdbx_strand_id
1 'polypeptide(L)'
;GYTVFNWFDRFSNGYCSGDGAKRVIDVSVHNGNINWAQVKAAGIDYAIIRCGYGQDQRNQDDGQWLNNVKGCQENGIPFGVYLYSYAYNTNRAAGEGQHVLTCLKQAGLSPKDVSLPIYYDLEEDSLRDKDQAAFAKAFFAPLEKEGYKTGTYASQSWWNDYLADSCFDQRAKWVAAYNASRGLTYSGFTNFKNTNGMWQFSDYGKVPGISTRCDLNYTYMSVSSQSVAPKTGWINSGGRWWFRHTDGSYTRNDWERINGYWYHFDASGWMQTGWLKLGGKWYYLSGSGAMLTGWQSIGGKWYYMNANGTMQTGWLKLGGKWYYLSDSGAMLTGWYQIGSTWYYSNGSGAMLTGWQSINGKWYFLNDSGAMETGWYRVGSNWYYSNPSGVMRYSTWIGDYYL
;
A
#
# COMPACT_ATOMS: atom_id res chain seq x y z
N GLY A 1 19.40 -9.02 -27.69
CA GLY A 1 18.57 -9.19 -26.49
C GLY A 1 17.51 -10.24 -26.71
N TYR A 2 17.38 -11.19 -25.79
CA TYR A 2 16.32 -12.20 -25.87
C TYR A 2 14.97 -11.52 -25.62
N THR A 3 13.99 -11.77 -26.51
CA THR A 3 12.59 -11.39 -26.28
C THR A 3 11.92 -12.38 -25.32
N VAL A 4 10.78 -12.04 -24.72
CA VAL A 4 10.00 -12.97 -23.87
C VAL A 4 9.65 -14.25 -24.63
N PHE A 5 9.37 -14.16 -25.92
CA PHE A 5 9.13 -15.30 -26.80
C PHE A 5 10.25 -16.34 -26.76
N ASN A 6 11.52 -15.91 -26.74
CA ASN A 6 12.65 -16.81 -26.68
C ASN A 6 12.74 -17.59 -25.36
N TRP A 7 12.30 -17.00 -24.22
CA TRP A 7 12.27 -17.71 -22.95
C TRP A 7 11.20 -18.79 -22.91
N PHE A 8 10.00 -18.47 -23.38
CA PHE A 8 8.91 -19.44 -23.47
C PHE A 8 9.27 -20.59 -24.41
N ASP A 9 9.73 -20.31 -25.61
CA ASP A 9 10.11 -21.33 -26.57
C ASP A 9 11.32 -22.16 -26.10
N ARG A 10 12.31 -21.51 -25.53
CA ARG A 10 13.52 -22.17 -25.02
C ARG A 10 13.22 -23.18 -23.90
N PHE A 11 12.42 -22.83 -22.92
CA PHE A 11 12.17 -23.70 -21.77
C PHE A 11 11.03 -24.70 -22.01
N SER A 12 10.11 -24.44 -22.91
CA SER A 12 9.09 -25.39 -23.33
C SER A 12 9.56 -26.33 -24.46
N ASN A 13 10.79 -26.13 -24.94
CA ASN A 13 11.32 -26.82 -26.12
C ASN A 13 10.41 -26.69 -27.38
N GLY A 14 9.74 -25.54 -27.49
CA GLY A 14 8.78 -25.28 -28.59
C GLY A 14 7.50 -26.10 -28.56
N TYR A 15 7.22 -26.81 -27.44
CA TYR A 15 6.09 -27.75 -27.35
C TYR A 15 4.72 -27.10 -27.60
N CYS A 16 4.54 -25.85 -27.17
CA CYS A 16 3.31 -25.08 -27.37
C CYS A 16 3.50 -23.90 -28.36
N SER A 17 4.62 -23.84 -29.06
CA SER A 17 4.92 -22.73 -29.94
C SER A 17 4.02 -22.73 -31.16
N GLY A 18 3.36 -21.60 -31.43
CA GLY A 18 2.57 -21.39 -32.64
C GLY A 18 1.21 -22.07 -32.71
N ASP A 19 0.71 -22.73 -31.66
CA ASP A 19 -0.53 -23.48 -31.68
C ASP A 19 -1.69 -22.84 -30.88
N GLY A 20 -1.57 -21.58 -30.50
CA GLY A 20 -2.62 -20.82 -29.81
C GLY A 20 -2.57 -20.89 -28.28
N ALA A 21 -1.56 -21.55 -27.72
CA ALA A 21 -1.35 -21.53 -26.26
C ALA A 21 -1.15 -20.12 -25.70
N LYS A 22 -1.74 -19.86 -24.55
CA LYS A 22 -1.63 -18.60 -23.82
C LYS A 22 -0.42 -18.64 -22.91
N ARG A 23 0.35 -17.54 -22.90
CA ARG A 23 1.52 -17.35 -22.01
C ARG A 23 1.05 -16.84 -20.67
N VAL A 24 1.38 -17.59 -19.63
CA VAL A 24 0.97 -17.30 -18.26
C VAL A 24 2.21 -17.20 -17.37
N ILE A 25 2.21 -16.25 -16.47
CA ILE A 25 3.19 -16.16 -15.38
C ILE A 25 2.48 -16.39 -14.06
N ASP A 26 3.16 -16.98 -13.11
CA ASP A 26 2.68 -16.94 -11.72
C ASP A 26 3.66 -16.17 -10.84
N VAL A 27 3.10 -15.40 -9.91
CA VAL A 27 3.83 -14.39 -9.17
C VAL A 27 3.41 -14.30 -7.70
N SER A 28 4.36 -13.87 -6.88
CA SER A 28 4.21 -13.68 -5.44
C SER A 28 5.07 -12.53 -4.93
N VAL A 29 5.13 -12.36 -3.62
CA VAL A 29 6.04 -11.41 -2.96
C VAL A 29 7.50 -11.60 -3.37
N HIS A 30 7.90 -12.81 -3.75
CA HIS A 30 9.27 -13.11 -4.18
C HIS A 30 9.68 -12.42 -5.49
N ASN A 31 8.72 -11.97 -6.28
CA ASN A 31 8.97 -11.22 -7.50
C ASN A 31 9.12 -9.71 -7.27
N GLY A 32 8.92 -9.24 -6.02
CA GLY A 32 9.04 -7.82 -5.66
C GLY A 32 8.03 -6.93 -6.38
N ASN A 33 8.41 -5.70 -6.65
CA ASN A 33 7.56 -4.76 -7.38
C ASN A 33 7.62 -5.05 -8.89
N ILE A 34 6.47 -5.31 -9.48
CA ILE A 34 6.32 -5.66 -10.90
C ILE A 34 5.84 -4.45 -11.70
N ASN A 35 6.49 -4.17 -12.83
CA ASN A 35 6.00 -3.23 -13.83
C ASN A 35 5.04 -3.95 -14.80
N TRP A 36 3.77 -3.96 -14.46
CA TRP A 36 2.74 -4.69 -15.21
C TRP A 36 2.50 -4.17 -16.63
N ALA A 37 2.78 -2.89 -16.90
CA ALA A 37 2.73 -2.36 -18.27
C ALA A 37 3.79 -3.00 -19.15
N GLN A 38 5.01 -3.19 -18.63
CA GLN A 38 6.07 -3.92 -19.36
C GLN A 38 5.75 -5.41 -19.52
N VAL A 39 5.17 -6.04 -18.50
CA VAL A 39 4.70 -7.44 -18.56
C VAL A 39 3.65 -7.60 -19.67
N LYS A 40 2.67 -6.70 -19.76
CA LYS A 40 1.67 -6.70 -20.83
C LYS A 40 2.30 -6.50 -22.20
N ALA A 41 3.18 -5.50 -22.34
CA ALA A 41 3.88 -5.20 -23.58
C ALA A 41 4.80 -6.37 -24.03
N ALA A 42 5.26 -7.18 -23.10
CA ALA A 42 6.05 -8.38 -23.37
C ALA A 42 5.22 -9.56 -23.91
N GLY A 43 3.91 -9.43 -24.05
CA GLY A 43 3.03 -10.46 -24.63
C GLY A 43 2.58 -11.54 -23.64
N ILE A 44 2.58 -11.25 -22.34
CA ILE A 44 1.95 -12.12 -21.34
C ILE A 44 0.43 -12.00 -21.45
N ASP A 45 -0.24 -13.13 -21.59
CA ASP A 45 -1.69 -13.19 -21.75
C ASP A 45 -2.41 -13.17 -20.41
N TYR A 46 -1.94 -13.96 -19.42
CA TYR A 46 -2.58 -14.14 -18.12
C TYR A 46 -1.56 -14.17 -16.98
N ALA A 47 -2.04 -13.98 -15.75
CA ALA A 47 -1.25 -14.14 -14.53
C ALA A 47 -1.98 -15.00 -13.50
N ILE A 48 -1.24 -15.73 -12.66
CA ILE A 48 -1.75 -16.36 -11.44
C ILE A 48 -1.05 -15.70 -10.25
N ILE A 49 -1.82 -15.14 -9.34
CA ILE A 49 -1.30 -14.28 -8.27
C ILE A 49 -1.45 -14.99 -6.92
N ARG A 50 -0.36 -15.10 -6.17
CA ARG A 50 -0.44 -15.62 -4.81
C ARG A 50 -1.18 -14.62 -3.91
N CYS A 51 -2.26 -15.07 -3.25
CA CYS A 51 -2.93 -14.25 -2.25
C CYS A 51 -2.32 -14.41 -0.85
N GLY A 52 -1.75 -15.56 -0.55
CA GLY A 52 -1.15 -15.86 0.75
C GLY A 52 -0.78 -17.33 0.90
N TYR A 53 -0.60 -17.74 2.13
CA TYR A 53 -0.31 -19.11 2.52
C TYR A 53 -0.98 -19.43 3.86
N GLY A 54 -1.31 -20.71 4.08
CA GLY A 54 -1.90 -21.13 5.34
C GLY A 54 -3.28 -20.53 5.64
N GLN A 55 -3.66 -20.54 6.91
CA GLN A 55 -4.98 -20.12 7.38
C GLN A 55 -5.19 -18.60 7.30
N ASP A 56 -6.44 -18.17 7.49
CA ASP A 56 -6.86 -16.77 7.47
C ASP A 56 -6.27 -15.98 8.66
N GLN A 57 -5.02 -15.57 8.50
CA GLN A 57 -4.28 -14.71 9.40
C GLN A 57 -3.55 -13.63 8.59
N ARG A 58 -3.69 -12.37 8.99
CA ARG A 58 -3.11 -11.21 8.28
C ARG A 58 -1.62 -11.30 7.98
N ASN A 59 -0.84 -11.95 8.84
CA ASN A 59 0.60 -12.13 8.63
C ASN A 59 0.92 -13.23 7.60
N GLN A 60 -0.10 -13.91 7.06
CA GLN A 60 0.01 -14.93 6.02
C GLN A 60 -0.48 -14.43 4.66
N ASP A 61 -0.98 -13.21 4.56
CA ASP A 61 -1.25 -12.57 3.27
C ASP A 61 0.06 -12.36 2.49
N ASP A 62 0.00 -12.52 1.16
CA ASP A 62 1.15 -12.18 0.31
C ASP A 62 1.36 -10.66 0.29
N GLY A 63 2.56 -10.21 0.60
CA GLY A 63 2.88 -8.78 0.71
C GLY A 63 2.71 -7.99 -0.60
N GLN A 64 2.65 -8.67 -1.75
CA GLN A 64 2.42 -8.05 -3.07
C GLN A 64 1.01 -8.34 -3.64
N TRP A 65 0.15 -9.03 -2.89
CA TRP A 65 -1.20 -9.41 -3.35
C TRP A 65 -1.97 -8.24 -3.95
N LEU A 66 -2.18 -7.17 -3.18
CA LEU A 66 -2.96 -6.02 -3.62
C LEU A 66 -2.29 -5.26 -4.76
N ASN A 67 -0.94 -5.15 -4.77
CA ASN A 67 -0.20 -4.51 -5.84
C ASN A 67 -0.31 -5.29 -7.16
N ASN A 68 -0.22 -6.62 -7.09
CA ASN A 68 -0.30 -7.49 -8.27
C ASN A 68 -1.72 -7.51 -8.85
N VAL A 69 -2.76 -7.60 -8.01
CA VAL A 69 -4.16 -7.48 -8.45
C VAL A 69 -4.40 -6.16 -9.16
N LYS A 70 -3.97 -5.04 -8.54
CA LYS A 70 -4.08 -3.71 -9.11
C LYS A 70 -3.38 -3.63 -10.46
N GLY A 71 -2.13 -4.11 -10.54
CA GLY A 71 -1.35 -4.08 -11.76
C GLY A 71 -1.98 -4.88 -12.90
N CYS A 72 -2.54 -6.07 -12.63
CA CYS A 72 -3.28 -6.86 -13.61
C CYS A 72 -4.54 -6.14 -14.09
N GLN A 73 -5.33 -5.59 -13.18
CA GLN A 73 -6.55 -4.86 -13.52
C GLN A 73 -6.26 -3.63 -14.40
N GLU A 74 -5.25 -2.86 -14.06
CA GLU A 74 -4.87 -1.63 -14.78
C GLU A 74 -4.38 -1.91 -16.20
N ASN A 75 -3.71 -3.04 -16.41
CA ASN A 75 -3.13 -3.38 -17.69
C ASN A 75 -3.98 -4.39 -18.49
N GLY A 76 -5.20 -4.69 -18.02
CA GLY A 76 -6.11 -5.61 -18.70
C GLY A 76 -5.51 -7.01 -18.86
N ILE A 77 -4.80 -7.50 -17.84
CA ILE A 77 -4.29 -8.87 -17.77
C ILE A 77 -5.29 -9.71 -16.97
N PRO A 78 -6.01 -10.64 -17.58
CA PRO A 78 -6.86 -11.58 -16.87
C PRO A 78 -6.02 -12.40 -15.90
N PHE A 79 -6.55 -12.69 -14.71
CA PHE A 79 -5.77 -13.40 -13.70
C PHE A 79 -6.60 -14.44 -12.94
N GLY A 80 -5.88 -15.40 -12.38
CA GLY A 80 -6.32 -16.32 -11.35
C GLY A 80 -5.56 -16.10 -10.04
N VAL A 81 -5.82 -16.92 -9.07
CA VAL A 81 -5.29 -16.78 -7.71
C VAL A 81 -4.74 -18.12 -7.25
N TYR A 82 -3.72 -18.13 -6.39
CA TYR A 82 -3.33 -19.32 -5.68
C TYR A 82 -3.00 -19.06 -4.21
N LEU A 83 -3.13 -20.10 -3.41
CA LEU A 83 -2.75 -20.13 -2.00
C LEU A 83 -1.86 -21.34 -1.73
N TYR A 84 -0.68 -21.12 -1.14
CA TYR A 84 0.24 -22.18 -0.72
C TYR A 84 -0.28 -22.85 0.56
N SER A 85 -0.49 -24.18 0.51
CA SER A 85 -1.09 -24.93 1.59
C SER A 85 -0.09 -25.41 2.64
N TYR A 86 -0.45 -25.24 3.90
CA TYR A 86 0.16 -25.89 5.08
C TYR A 86 -0.86 -26.70 5.88
N ALA A 87 -2.02 -27.02 5.30
CA ALA A 87 -3.07 -27.73 6.00
C ALA A 87 -2.70 -29.19 6.26
N TYR A 88 -2.75 -29.61 7.51
CA TYR A 88 -2.56 -31.00 7.93
C TYR A 88 -3.85 -31.68 8.41
N ASN A 89 -4.98 -31.02 8.29
CA ASN A 89 -6.33 -31.53 8.52
C ASN A 89 -7.37 -30.71 7.75
N THR A 90 -8.61 -31.23 7.65
CA THR A 90 -9.70 -30.61 6.90
C THR A 90 -10.14 -29.25 7.45
N ASN A 91 -10.09 -29.03 8.76
CA ASN A 91 -10.45 -27.74 9.36
C ASN A 91 -9.47 -26.64 8.92
N ARG A 92 -8.17 -26.96 8.87
CA ARG A 92 -7.17 -26.02 8.36
C ARG A 92 -7.34 -25.76 6.86
N ALA A 93 -7.62 -26.80 6.08
CA ALA A 93 -7.88 -26.64 4.65
C ALA A 93 -9.12 -25.76 4.39
N ALA A 94 -10.19 -25.92 5.15
CA ALA A 94 -11.34 -25.03 5.10
C ALA A 94 -10.98 -23.58 5.50
N GLY A 95 -10.12 -23.41 6.52
CA GLY A 95 -9.57 -22.11 6.92
C GLY A 95 -8.72 -21.46 5.85
N GLU A 96 -7.98 -22.24 5.05
CA GLU A 96 -7.23 -21.75 3.90
C GLU A 96 -8.17 -21.28 2.77
N GLY A 97 -9.26 -21.99 2.52
CA GLY A 97 -10.31 -21.55 1.59
C GLY A 97 -10.97 -20.23 2.05
N GLN A 98 -11.20 -20.08 3.35
CA GLN A 98 -11.70 -18.84 3.93
C GLN A 98 -10.67 -17.69 3.80
N HIS A 99 -9.37 -17.98 3.96
CA HIS A 99 -8.29 -17.01 3.76
C HIS A 99 -8.32 -16.42 2.34
N VAL A 100 -8.48 -17.27 1.33
CA VAL A 100 -8.64 -16.80 -0.06
C VAL A 100 -9.83 -15.83 -0.18
N LEU A 101 -11.00 -16.19 0.38
CA LEU A 101 -12.18 -15.30 0.36
C LEU A 101 -11.91 -13.97 1.04
N THR A 102 -11.20 -13.96 2.15
CA THR A 102 -10.80 -12.74 2.85
C THR A 102 -9.89 -11.88 1.96
N CYS A 103 -8.88 -12.45 1.32
CA CYS A 103 -8.00 -11.74 0.39
C CYS A 103 -8.77 -11.18 -0.82
N LEU A 104 -9.67 -11.95 -1.40
CA LEU A 104 -10.52 -11.51 -2.52
C LEU A 104 -11.41 -10.32 -2.10
N LYS A 105 -12.03 -10.40 -0.93
CA LYS A 105 -12.85 -9.32 -0.39
C LYS A 105 -12.03 -8.06 -0.12
N GLN A 106 -10.83 -8.19 0.45
CA GLN A 106 -9.90 -7.07 0.67
C GLN A 106 -9.52 -6.38 -0.64
N ALA A 107 -9.33 -7.14 -1.71
CA ALA A 107 -9.05 -6.62 -3.04
C ALA A 107 -10.30 -6.10 -3.77
N GLY A 108 -11.49 -6.19 -3.18
CA GLY A 108 -12.76 -5.78 -3.80
C GLY A 108 -13.19 -6.65 -4.98
N LEU A 109 -12.75 -7.92 -5.00
CA LEU A 109 -12.99 -8.85 -6.09
C LEU A 109 -14.23 -9.72 -5.85
N SER A 110 -14.90 -10.04 -6.93
CA SER A 110 -16.02 -10.99 -7.02
C SER A 110 -15.73 -12.05 -8.09
N PRO A 111 -16.52 -13.12 -8.22
CA PRO A 111 -16.25 -14.17 -9.21
C PRO A 111 -16.11 -13.69 -10.66
N LYS A 112 -16.79 -12.61 -11.02
CA LYS A 112 -16.67 -12.00 -12.38
C LYS A 112 -15.32 -11.30 -12.60
N ASP A 113 -14.61 -10.94 -11.55
CA ASP A 113 -13.35 -10.21 -11.61
C ASP A 113 -12.14 -11.16 -11.67
N VAL A 114 -12.33 -12.46 -11.33
CA VAL A 114 -11.30 -13.49 -11.34
C VAL A 114 -11.55 -14.44 -12.53
N SER A 115 -10.82 -14.22 -13.62
CA SER A 115 -11.10 -14.85 -14.91
C SER A 115 -10.62 -16.30 -15.00
N LEU A 116 -9.57 -16.64 -14.27
CA LEU A 116 -8.99 -17.99 -14.21
C LEU A 116 -9.29 -18.64 -12.85
N PRO A 117 -9.06 -19.97 -12.71
CA PRO A 117 -9.33 -20.63 -11.46
C PRO A 117 -8.56 -20.11 -10.27
N ILE A 118 -9.08 -20.38 -9.07
CA ILE A 118 -8.38 -20.28 -7.81
C ILE A 118 -7.74 -21.64 -7.53
N TYR A 119 -6.43 -21.67 -7.41
CA TYR A 119 -5.67 -22.89 -7.26
C TYR A 119 -5.26 -23.14 -5.82
N TYR A 120 -5.46 -24.39 -5.40
CA TYR A 120 -4.93 -24.95 -4.17
C TYR A 120 -3.54 -25.52 -4.46
N ASP A 121 -2.50 -24.93 -3.90
CA ASP A 121 -1.12 -25.29 -4.15
C ASP A 121 -0.66 -26.34 -3.14
N LEU A 122 -0.51 -27.58 -3.64
CA LEU A 122 -0.20 -28.78 -2.86
C LEU A 122 1.21 -29.28 -3.22
N GLU A 123 2.20 -28.82 -2.48
CA GLU A 123 3.60 -29.20 -2.70
C GLU A 123 4.42 -29.33 -1.41
N GLU A 124 3.79 -29.15 -0.24
CA GLU A 124 4.47 -29.27 1.04
C GLU A 124 4.80 -30.74 1.36
N ASP A 125 6.09 -31.08 1.24
CA ASP A 125 6.58 -32.45 1.34
C ASP A 125 6.22 -33.18 2.64
N SER A 126 6.09 -32.44 3.74
CA SER A 126 5.68 -32.98 5.05
C SER A 126 4.23 -33.47 5.09
N LEU A 127 3.45 -33.17 4.06
CA LEU A 127 2.03 -33.50 3.98
C LEU A 127 1.70 -34.58 2.93
N ARG A 128 2.70 -35.21 2.30
CA ARG A 128 2.52 -36.18 1.21
C ARG A 128 1.62 -37.37 1.58
N ASP A 129 1.71 -37.83 2.81
CA ASP A 129 0.97 -39.00 3.32
C ASP A 129 -0.42 -38.68 3.88
N LYS A 130 -0.86 -37.42 3.74
CA LYS A 130 -2.19 -37.00 4.24
C LYS A 130 -3.27 -37.16 3.17
N ASP A 131 -4.52 -37.14 3.60
CA ASP A 131 -5.67 -37.20 2.70
C ASP A 131 -5.86 -35.87 1.93
N GLN A 132 -5.12 -35.74 0.85
CA GLN A 132 -5.13 -34.53 0.00
C GLN A 132 -6.51 -34.29 -0.62
N ALA A 133 -7.25 -35.33 -0.92
CA ALA A 133 -8.60 -35.20 -1.48
C ALA A 133 -9.59 -34.60 -0.48
N ALA A 134 -9.55 -35.05 0.79
CA ALA A 134 -10.36 -34.43 1.83
C ALA A 134 -10.00 -32.96 2.07
N PHE A 135 -8.71 -32.64 2.05
CA PHE A 135 -8.25 -31.23 2.20
C PHE A 135 -8.70 -30.36 1.03
N ALA A 136 -8.53 -30.84 -0.18
CA ALA A 136 -8.95 -30.13 -1.39
C ALA A 136 -10.46 -29.87 -1.39
N LYS A 137 -11.28 -30.87 -1.05
CA LYS A 137 -12.74 -30.70 -0.93
C LYS A 137 -13.11 -29.65 0.12
N ALA A 138 -12.43 -29.62 1.27
CA ALA A 138 -12.66 -28.63 2.31
C ALA A 138 -12.24 -27.21 1.90
N PHE A 139 -11.13 -27.08 1.17
CA PHE A 139 -10.66 -25.82 0.62
C PHE A 139 -11.61 -25.25 -0.46
N PHE A 140 -12.05 -26.10 -1.39
CA PHE A 140 -12.88 -25.66 -2.51
C PHE A 140 -14.29 -25.27 -2.11
N ALA A 141 -14.88 -25.95 -1.11
CA ALA A 141 -16.28 -25.79 -0.77
C ALA A 141 -16.72 -24.33 -0.53
N PRO A 142 -16.03 -23.51 0.28
CA PRO A 142 -16.41 -22.10 0.47
C PRO A 142 -16.25 -21.27 -0.80
N LEU A 143 -15.24 -21.53 -1.64
CA LEU A 143 -14.96 -20.79 -2.87
C LEU A 143 -16.02 -21.11 -3.95
N GLU A 144 -16.35 -22.38 -4.16
CA GLU A 144 -17.34 -22.81 -5.14
C GLU A 144 -18.75 -22.35 -4.76
N LYS A 145 -19.07 -22.30 -3.45
CA LYS A 145 -20.32 -21.74 -2.95
C LYS A 145 -20.50 -20.26 -3.35
N GLU A 146 -19.42 -19.50 -3.38
CA GLU A 146 -19.43 -18.09 -3.82
C GLU A 146 -19.36 -17.95 -5.36
N GLY A 147 -19.24 -19.06 -6.10
CA GLY A 147 -19.24 -19.07 -7.57
C GLY A 147 -17.86 -18.96 -8.24
N TYR A 148 -16.78 -19.12 -7.49
CA TYR A 148 -15.44 -19.15 -8.06
C TYR A 148 -15.13 -20.48 -8.73
N LYS A 149 -14.37 -20.46 -9.84
CA LYS A 149 -13.77 -21.66 -10.42
C LYS A 149 -12.56 -22.05 -9.60
N THR A 150 -12.36 -23.36 -9.42
CA THR A 150 -11.28 -23.90 -8.60
C THR A 150 -10.37 -24.84 -9.38
N GLY A 151 -9.18 -25.06 -8.87
CA GLY A 151 -8.18 -25.96 -9.45
C GLY A 151 -7.13 -26.34 -8.43
N THR A 152 -6.23 -27.25 -8.82
CA THR A 152 -5.13 -27.71 -7.97
C THR A 152 -3.81 -27.54 -8.73
N TYR A 153 -2.81 -26.96 -8.03
CA TYR A 153 -1.42 -26.97 -8.46
C TYR A 153 -0.65 -28.03 -7.69
N ALA A 154 0.17 -28.77 -8.43
CA ALA A 154 1.17 -29.65 -7.85
C ALA A 154 2.23 -30.02 -8.91
N SER A 155 3.36 -30.56 -8.46
CA SER A 155 4.33 -31.17 -9.36
C SER A 155 3.77 -32.43 -10.03
N GLN A 156 4.32 -32.82 -11.17
CA GLN A 156 3.92 -34.02 -11.89
C GLN A 156 4.04 -35.28 -10.99
N SER A 157 5.04 -35.38 -10.13
CA SER A 157 5.19 -36.49 -9.19
C SER A 157 4.02 -36.54 -8.19
N TRP A 158 3.62 -35.39 -7.65
CA TRP A 158 2.45 -35.32 -6.76
C TRP A 158 1.17 -35.76 -7.47
N TRP A 159 0.95 -35.33 -8.71
CA TRP A 159 -0.19 -35.74 -9.51
C TRP A 159 -0.22 -37.24 -9.74
N ASN A 160 0.93 -37.87 -9.98
CA ASN A 160 1.01 -39.30 -10.18
C ASN A 160 0.79 -40.11 -8.90
N ASP A 161 1.33 -39.63 -7.78
CA ASP A 161 1.48 -40.45 -6.59
C ASP A 161 0.40 -40.18 -5.53
N TYR A 162 -0.17 -38.94 -5.47
CA TYR A 162 -1.02 -38.52 -4.36
C TYR A 162 -2.38 -37.91 -4.76
N LEU A 163 -2.59 -37.50 -6.02
CA LEU A 163 -3.77 -36.75 -6.43
C LEU A 163 -4.65 -37.55 -7.42
N ALA A 164 -4.88 -38.84 -7.16
CA ALA A 164 -5.65 -39.71 -8.02
C ALA A 164 -7.18 -39.71 -7.75
N ASP A 165 -7.66 -39.02 -6.68
CA ASP A 165 -9.10 -38.95 -6.37
C ASP A 165 -9.85 -38.14 -7.46
N SER A 166 -11.06 -38.63 -7.79
CA SER A 166 -11.93 -38.03 -8.80
C SER A 166 -12.34 -36.56 -8.51
N CYS A 167 -12.20 -36.10 -7.26
CA CYS A 167 -12.45 -34.69 -6.93
C CYS A 167 -11.55 -33.71 -7.68
N PHE A 168 -10.37 -34.15 -8.13
CA PHE A 168 -9.46 -33.34 -8.92
C PHE A 168 -9.83 -33.32 -10.41
N ASP A 169 -10.56 -34.34 -10.92
CA ASP A 169 -10.89 -34.45 -12.35
C ASP A 169 -11.93 -33.46 -12.84
N GLN A 170 -12.78 -32.98 -11.93
CA GLN A 170 -13.83 -32.02 -12.23
C GLN A 170 -13.36 -30.56 -12.18
N ARG A 171 -12.11 -30.32 -11.79
CA ARG A 171 -11.50 -29.00 -11.56
C ARG A 171 -10.28 -28.78 -12.42
N ALA A 172 -9.85 -27.55 -12.52
CA ALA A 172 -8.65 -27.20 -13.29
C ALA A 172 -7.41 -27.86 -12.67
N LYS A 173 -6.53 -28.36 -13.55
CA LYS A 173 -5.24 -28.95 -13.18
C LYS A 173 -4.11 -28.06 -13.60
N TRP A 174 -3.24 -27.72 -12.68
CA TRP A 174 -2.01 -26.97 -12.93
C TRP A 174 -0.82 -27.85 -12.54
N VAL A 175 -0.04 -28.25 -13.52
CA VAL A 175 1.02 -29.27 -13.37
C VAL A 175 2.37 -28.62 -13.57
N ALA A 176 3.26 -28.74 -12.58
CA ALA A 176 4.66 -28.36 -12.73
C ALA A 176 5.49 -29.55 -13.24
N ALA A 177 6.13 -29.37 -14.39
CA ALA A 177 7.03 -30.34 -15.01
C ALA A 177 8.11 -29.62 -15.81
N TYR A 178 9.31 -29.48 -15.25
CA TYR A 178 10.38 -28.63 -15.79
C TYR A 178 11.29 -29.35 -16.80
N ASN A 179 11.02 -30.59 -17.11
CA ASN A 179 11.80 -31.36 -18.06
C ASN A 179 11.15 -31.39 -19.44
N ALA A 180 11.29 -30.28 -20.18
CA ALA A 180 10.70 -30.12 -21.52
C ALA A 180 11.13 -31.19 -22.53
N SER A 181 12.29 -31.85 -22.34
CA SER A 181 12.77 -32.91 -23.26
C SER A 181 11.91 -34.19 -23.22
N ARG A 182 11.13 -34.37 -22.18
CA ARG A 182 10.25 -35.54 -21.97
C ARG A 182 8.78 -35.23 -22.19
N GLY A 183 8.40 -33.95 -22.36
CA GLY A 183 7.01 -33.50 -22.43
C GLY A 183 6.26 -33.74 -21.12
N LEU A 184 4.94 -33.48 -21.12
CA LEU A 184 4.04 -33.81 -20.02
C LEU A 184 3.70 -35.30 -20.07
N THR A 185 4.23 -36.08 -19.13
CA THR A 185 4.00 -37.54 -19.09
C THR A 185 2.90 -37.96 -18.10
N TYR A 186 2.28 -37.01 -17.39
CA TYR A 186 1.16 -37.28 -16.50
C TYR A 186 -0.04 -37.80 -17.28
N SER A 187 -0.45 -39.05 -17.04
CA SER A 187 -1.53 -39.73 -17.79
C SER A 187 -2.90 -39.03 -17.67
N GLY A 188 -3.19 -38.37 -16.55
CA GLY A 188 -4.39 -37.57 -16.35
C GLY A 188 -4.37 -36.21 -17.09
N PHE A 189 -3.31 -35.91 -17.84
CA PHE A 189 -3.09 -34.65 -18.55
C PHE A 189 -2.81 -34.87 -20.05
N THR A 190 -3.11 -36.06 -20.57
CA THR A 190 -2.82 -36.47 -21.94
C THR A 190 -3.48 -35.59 -23.00
N ASN A 191 -4.54 -34.87 -22.63
CA ASN A 191 -5.25 -33.97 -23.52
C ASN A 191 -5.18 -32.51 -23.06
N PHE A 192 -3.97 -32.06 -22.74
CA PHE A 192 -3.69 -30.71 -22.25
C PHE A 192 -4.37 -29.60 -23.11
N LYS A 193 -4.37 -29.75 -24.44
CA LYS A 193 -4.96 -28.77 -25.36
C LYS A 193 -6.48 -28.66 -25.26
N ASN A 194 -7.17 -29.68 -24.78
CA ASN A 194 -8.64 -29.75 -24.69
C ASN A 194 -9.18 -29.73 -23.26
N THR A 195 -8.32 -29.51 -22.28
CA THR A 195 -8.68 -29.48 -20.87
C THR A 195 -8.49 -28.07 -20.27
N ASN A 196 -9.13 -27.81 -19.13
CA ASN A 196 -8.87 -26.61 -18.33
C ASN A 196 -7.53 -26.71 -17.58
N GLY A 197 -6.49 -27.14 -18.32
CA GLY A 197 -5.17 -27.40 -17.77
C GLY A 197 -4.18 -26.26 -17.98
N MET A 198 -3.19 -26.22 -17.09
CA MET A 198 -2.05 -25.32 -17.19
C MET A 198 -0.77 -26.07 -16.88
N TRP A 199 0.27 -25.83 -17.65
CA TRP A 199 1.57 -26.43 -17.52
C TRP A 199 2.61 -25.39 -17.11
N GLN A 200 3.16 -25.52 -15.89
CA GLN A 200 4.33 -24.77 -15.47
C GLN A 200 5.57 -25.54 -15.94
N PHE A 201 6.29 -24.99 -16.89
CA PHE A 201 7.41 -25.66 -17.53
C PHE A 201 8.78 -25.11 -17.10
N SER A 202 8.81 -24.02 -16.36
CA SER A 202 10.05 -23.43 -15.87
C SER A 202 9.79 -22.53 -14.65
N ASP A 203 10.71 -22.57 -13.69
CA ASP A 203 10.83 -21.67 -12.55
C ASP A 203 11.95 -20.64 -12.77
N TYR A 204 12.48 -20.52 -13.99
CA TYR A 204 13.70 -19.77 -14.30
C TYR A 204 13.54 -18.76 -15.44
N GLY A 205 12.34 -18.30 -15.68
CA GLY A 205 12.06 -17.32 -16.73
C GLY A 205 12.53 -15.91 -16.41
N LYS A 206 12.71 -15.11 -17.47
CA LYS A 206 12.92 -13.66 -17.36
C LYS A 206 11.83 -12.95 -18.17
N VAL A 207 11.07 -12.09 -17.49
CA VAL A 207 9.97 -11.34 -18.08
C VAL A 207 10.26 -9.85 -17.91
N PRO A 208 10.22 -9.03 -18.96
CA PRO A 208 10.33 -7.59 -18.83
C PRO A 208 9.31 -7.04 -17.83
N GLY A 209 9.78 -6.20 -16.91
CA GLY A 209 8.96 -5.67 -15.82
C GLY A 209 9.09 -6.45 -14.51
N ILE A 210 9.76 -7.61 -14.50
CA ILE A 210 10.06 -8.41 -13.32
C ILE A 210 11.57 -8.50 -13.15
N SER A 211 12.08 -8.05 -12.00
CA SER A 211 13.54 -8.00 -11.76
C SER A 211 14.15 -9.33 -11.30
N THR A 212 13.31 -10.25 -10.83
CA THR A 212 13.70 -11.59 -10.36
C THR A 212 13.47 -12.65 -11.46
N ARG A 213 13.75 -13.92 -11.11
CA ARG A 213 13.23 -15.07 -11.86
C ARG A 213 11.71 -15.08 -11.79
N CYS A 214 11.08 -15.64 -12.80
CA CYS A 214 9.63 -15.74 -12.89
C CYS A 214 9.24 -17.12 -13.43
N ASP A 215 8.19 -17.68 -12.89
CA ASP A 215 7.63 -18.96 -13.33
C ASP A 215 6.87 -18.77 -14.62
N LEU A 216 7.09 -19.70 -15.56
CA LEU A 216 6.52 -19.65 -16.89
C LEU A 216 5.57 -20.82 -17.13
N ASN A 217 4.41 -20.51 -17.68
CA ASN A 217 3.33 -21.47 -17.90
C ASN A 217 2.71 -21.32 -19.28
N TYR A 218 2.12 -22.41 -19.76
CA TYR A 218 1.20 -22.41 -20.89
C TYR A 218 -0.18 -22.93 -20.49
N THR A 219 -1.22 -22.38 -21.10
CA THR A 219 -2.59 -22.90 -21.04
C THR A 219 -3.33 -22.70 -22.34
N TYR A 220 -4.30 -23.57 -22.64
CA TYR A 220 -5.26 -23.37 -23.73
C TYR A 220 -6.62 -22.85 -23.21
N MET A 221 -6.74 -22.57 -21.91
CA MET A 221 -7.93 -21.94 -21.38
C MET A 221 -8.18 -20.61 -22.09
N SER A 222 -9.39 -20.45 -22.62
CA SER A 222 -9.85 -19.17 -23.11
C SER A 222 -10.67 -18.51 -22.00
N VAL A 223 -10.26 -17.30 -21.63
CA VAL A 223 -11.13 -16.43 -20.83
C VAL A 223 -11.86 -15.52 -21.82
N SER A 224 -13.19 -15.45 -21.70
CA SER A 224 -13.90 -14.38 -22.37
C SER A 224 -13.29 -13.07 -21.87
N SER A 225 -12.78 -12.27 -22.79
CA SER A 225 -12.36 -10.91 -22.50
C SER A 225 -13.59 -10.17 -21.98
N GLN A 226 -13.83 -10.23 -20.68
CA GLN A 226 -14.70 -9.27 -20.06
C GLN A 226 -13.94 -7.95 -20.13
N SER A 227 -14.30 -7.14 -21.12
CA SER A 227 -14.09 -5.71 -21.05
C SER A 227 -14.98 -5.20 -19.91
N VAL A 228 -14.57 -5.42 -18.67
CA VAL A 228 -15.04 -4.59 -17.59
C VAL A 228 -14.46 -3.24 -17.95
N ALA A 229 -15.31 -2.33 -18.44
CA ALA A 229 -14.91 -0.95 -18.60
C ALA A 229 -14.28 -0.53 -17.25
N PRO A 230 -13.04 -0.11 -17.25
CA PRO A 230 -12.33 0.13 -16.00
C PRO A 230 -13.12 1.15 -15.20
N LYS A 231 -13.44 0.83 -13.94
CA LYS A 231 -14.04 1.82 -13.03
C LYS A 231 -13.08 3.00 -12.96
N THR A 232 -13.50 4.13 -13.50
CA THR A 232 -12.80 5.41 -13.32
C THR A 232 -13.15 6.00 -11.95
N GLY A 233 -12.24 6.79 -11.39
CA GLY A 233 -12.44 7.42 -10.09
C GLY A 233 -11.77 6.69 -8.94
N TRP A 234 -12.21 6.96 -7.73
CA TRP A 234 -11.66 6.38 -6.52
C TRP A 234 -11.97 4.90 -6.40
N ILE A 235 -10.91 4.10 -6.20
CA ILE A 235 -10.99 2.64 -6.03
C ILE A 235 -10.40 2.28 -4.67
N ASN A 236 -11.16 1.52 -3.88
CA ASN A 236 -10.69 0.93 -2.63
C ASN A 236 -10.27 -0.51 -2.87
N SER A 237 -9.06 -0.85 -2.43
CA SER A 237 -8.54 -2.21 -2.45
C SER A 237 -7.91 -2.52 -1.10
N GLY A 238 -8.59 -3.34 -0.30
CA GLY A 238 -8.12 -3.73 1.04
C GLY A 238 -7.95 -2.57 2.02
N GLY A 239 -8.82 -1.57 1.97
CA GLY A 239 -8.74 -0.38 2.82
C GLY A 239 -7.75 0.68 2.34
N ARG A 240 -7.04 0.43 1.25
CA ARG A 240 -6.17 1.42 0.60
C ARG A 240 -6.87 2.01 -0.62
N TRP A 241 -6.66 3.29 -0.87
CA TRP A 241 -7.30 4.03 -1.95
C TRP A 241 -6.29 4.40 -3.03
N TRP A 242 -6.74 4.37 -4.29
CA TRP A 242 -6.06 4.90 -5.45
C TRP A 242 -7.07 5.51 -6.42
N PHE A 243 -6.61 6.34 -7.34
CA PHE A 243 -7.49 7.00 -8.31
C PHE A 243 -7.16 6.56 -9.71
N ARG A 244 -8.18 6.05 -10.43
CA ARG A 244 -8.06 5.60 -11.81
C ARG A 244 -8.62 6.65 -12.75
N HIS A 245 -7.81 7.06 -13.72
CA HIS A 245 -8.21 7.95 -14.78
C HIS A 245 -9.05 7.23 -15.84
N THR A 246 -9.70 8.01 -16.73
CA THR A 246 -10.57 7.47 -17.79
C THR A 246 -9.80 6.63 -18.82
N ASP A 247 -8.52 6.91 -19.02
CA ASP A 247 -7.61 6.16 -19.90
C ASP A 247 -6.99 4.91 -19.22
N GLY A 248 -7.36 4.64 -17.96
CA GLY A 248 -6.85 3.52 -17.18
C GLY A 248 -5.54 3.82 -16.44
N SER A 249 -4.91 4.95 -16.67
CA SER A 249 -3.72 5.38 -15.94
C SER A 249 -4.02 5.79 -14.49
N TYR A 250 -2.99 6.03 -13.70
CA TYR A 250 -3.07 6.52 -12.32
C TYR A 250 -1.77 7.21 -11.92
N THR A 251 -1.88 8.13 -10.98
CA THR A 251 -0.74 8.90 -10.47
C THR A 251 0.13 8.08 -9.53
N ARG A 252 1.46 8.19 -9.67
CA ARG A 252 2.47 7.53 -8.83
C ARG A 252 3.52 8.54 -8.40
N ASN A 253 3.91 8.47 -7.13
CA ASN A 253 4.98 9.28 -6.53
C ASN A 253 4.85 10.77 -6.86
N ASP A 254 3.61 11.27 -6.89
CA ASP A 254 3.32 12.64 -7.29
C ASP A 254 1.99 13.13 -6.68
N TRP A 255 1.80 14.45 -6.82
CA TRP A 255 0.58 15.13 -6.46
C TRP A 255 -0.43 15.13 -7.60
N GLU A 256 -1.70 14.97 -7.24
CA GLU A 256 -2.81 15.13 -8.18
C GLU A 256 -3.95 15.92 -7.56
N ARG A 257 -4.57 16.80 -8.36
CA ARG A 257 -5.75 17.55 -7.95
C ARG A 257 -7.01 16.86 -8.45
N ILE A 258 -7.80 16.33 -7.51
CA ILE A 258 -9.03 15.59 -7.81
C ILE A 258 -10.19 16.30 -7.15
N ASN A 259 -11.22 16.70 -7.92
CA ASN A 259 -12.41 17.40 -7.43
C ASN A 259 -12.09 18.61 -6.54
N GLY A 260 -11.05 19.36 -6.87
CA GLY A 260 -10.66 20.58 -6.15
C GLY A 260 -9.69 20.39 -5.00
N TYR A 261 -9.42 19.18 -4.55
CA TYR A 261 -8.50 18.85 -3.47
C TYR A 261 -7.20 18.24 -4.00
N TRP A 262 -6.08 18.49 -3.33
CA TRP A 262 -4.80 17.88 -3.64
C TRP A 262 -4.62 16.60 -2.85
N TYR A 263 -4.13 15.55 -3.54
CA TYR A 263 -3.79 14.26 -2.98
C TYR A 263 -2.37 13.89 -3.39
N HIS A 264 -1.68 13.15 -2.57
CA HIS A 264 -0.38 12.58 -2.92
C HIS A 264 -0.46 11.06 -2.95
N PHE A 265 0.15 10.48 -3.98
CA PHE A 265 0.19 9.04 -4.18
C PHE A 265 1.63 8.54 -4.04
N ASP A 266 1.82 7.40 -3.37
CA ASP A 266 3.14 6.79 -3.22
C ASP A 266 3.67 6.21 -4.56
N ALA A 267 4.88 5.61 -4.54
CA ALA A 267 5.50 5.03 -5.72
C ALA A 267 4.70 3.87 -6.33
N SER A 268 3.84 3.22 -5.56
CA SER A 268 2.91 2.19 -6.01
C SER A 268 1.54 2.75 -6.42
N GLY A 269 1.34 4.07 -6.29
CA GLY A 269 0.09 4.77 -6.63
C GLY A 269 -1.00 4.67 -5.56
N TRP A 270 -0.66 4.34 -4.32
CA TRP A 270 -1.62 4.39 -3.22
C TRP A 270 -1.70 5.78 -2.62
N MET A 271 -2.93 6.24 -2.38
CA MET A 271 -3.20 7.51 -1.72
C MET A 271 -2.60 7.52 -0.30
N GLN A 272 -1.84 8.56 -0.01
CA GLN A 272 -1.24 8.76 1.30
C GLN A 272 -2.15 9.57 2.24
N THR A 273 -1.94 9.42 3.54
CA THR A 273 -2.65 10.14 4.61
C THR A 273 -1.67 10.51 5.73
N GLY A 274 -2.04 11.47 6.57
CA GLY A 274 -1.23 11.90 7.69
C GLY A 274 -0.04 12.76 7.29
N TRP A 275 1.04 12.72 8.09
CA TRP A 275 2.24 13.51 7.83
C TRP A 275 3.03 12.99 6.63
N LEU A 276 3.39 13.91 5.74
CA LEU A 276 4.14 13.64 4.52
C LEU A 276 5.31 14.62 4.39
N LYS A 277 6.53 14.10 4.21
CA LYS A 277 7.72 14.90 3.97
C LYS A 277 8.21 14.74 2.53
N LEU A 278 8.21 15.83 1.78
CA LEU A 278 8.67 15.86 0.39
C LEU A 278 9.59 17.06 0.16
N GLY A 279 10.75 16.81 -0.44
CA GLY A 279 11.72 17.89 -0.76
C GLY A 279 12.10 18.73 0.47
N GLY A 280 12.19 18.13 1.64
CA GLY A 280 12.49 18.80 2.90
C GLY A 280 11.32 19.56 3.54
N LYS A 281 10.16 19.61 2.90
CA LYS A 281 8.94 20.29 3.38
C LYS A 281 7.96 19.28 3.96
N TRP A 282 7.24 19.68 5.00
CA TRP A 282 6.19 18.89 5.61
C TRP A 282 4.80 19.32 5.15
N TYR A 283 3.96 18.33 4.92
CA TYR A 283 2.54 18.45 4.57
C TYR A 283 1.72 17.58 5.50
N TYR A 284 0.44 17.87 5.64
CA TYR A 284 -0.48 17.01 6.35
C TYR A 284 -1.71 16.69 5.49
N LEU A 285 -1.94 15.39 5.32
CA LEU A 285 -3.06 14.86 4.56
C LEU A 285 -4.12 14.35 5.52
N SER A 286 -5.37 14.67 5.26
CA SER A 286 -6.50 14.20 6.07
C SER A 286 -6.62 12.67 6.04
N GLY A 287 -7.48 12.10 6.88
CA GLY A 287 -7.81 10.68 6.83
C GLY A 287 -8.43 10.24 5.49
N SER A 288 -9.01 11.16 4.73
CA SER A 288 -9.49 10.94 3.35
C SER A 288 -8.44 11.28 2.27
N GLY A 289 -7.20 11.57 2.65
CA GLY A 289 -6.08 11.85 1.76
C GLY A 289 -5.96 13.30 1.27
N ALA A 290 -6.96 14.14 1.51
CA ALA A 290 -6.93 15.53 1.06
C ALA A 290 -5.86 16.34 1.79
N MET A 291 -5.01 17.07 1.06
CA MET A 291 -4.01 18.00 1.63
C MET A 291 -4.72 19.12 2.40
N LEU A 292 -4.30 19.33 3.63
CA LEU A 292 -4.87 20.36 4.50
C LEU A 292 -4.06 21.66 4.43
N THR A 293 -4.76 22.79 4.61
CA THR A 293 -4.20 24.15 4.65
C THR A 293 -4.76 24.90 5.87
N GLY A 294 -4.11 26.00 6.25
CA GLY A 294 -4.51 26.79 7.41
C GLY A 294 -4.15 26.10 8.75
N TRP A 295 -4.83 26.51 9.82
CA TRP A 295 -4.63 25.95 11.14
C TRP A 295 -5.16 24.53 11.27
N GLN A 296 -4.33 23.63 11.79
CA GLN A 296 -4.66 22.22 12.02
C GLN A 296 -4.28 21.79 13.43
N SER A 297 -5.23 21.17 14.13
CA SER A 297 -4.98 20.55 15.43
C SER A 297 -4.66 19.07 15.24
N ILE A 298 -3.42 18.69 15.50
CA ILE A 298 -2.93 17.34 15.25
C ILE A 298 -2.25 16.83 16.52
N GLY A 299 -2.77 15.76 17.10
CA GLY A 299 -2.23 15.19 18.34
C GLY A 299 -2.22 16.18 19.51
N GLY A 300 -3.22 17.06 19.61
CA GLY A 300 -3.33 18.06 20.66
C GLY A 300 -2.42 19.27 20.50
N LYS A 301 -1.71 19.40 19.38
CA LYS A 301 -0.88 20.56 19.03
C LYS A 301 -1.42 21.25 17.80
N TRP A 302 -1.27 22.58 17.74
CA TRP A 302 -1.65 23.37 16.58
C TRP A 302 -0.47 23.58 15.65
N TYR A 303 -0.75 23.43 14.36
CA TYR A 303 0.18 23.64 13.25
C TYR A 303 -0.46 24.54 12.20
N TYR A 304 0.34 25.25 11.43
CA TYR A 304 -0.17 26.05 10.32
C TYR A 304 0.43 25.59 9.00
N MET A 305 -0.45 25.22 8.06
CA MET A 305 -0.12 24.90 6.70
C MET A 305 -0.42 26.10 5.81
N ASN A 306 0.54 26.58 5.04
CA ASN A 306 0.28 27.69 4.12
C ASN A 306 -0.67 27.28 2.99
N ALA A 307 -0.97 28.22 2.07
CA ALA A 307 -1.88 27.98 0.94
C ALA A 307 -1.41 26.83 0.00
N ASN A 308 -0.11 26.54 -0.01
CA ASN A 308 0.47 25.43 -0.78
C ASN A 308 0.57 24.12 0.04
N GLY A 309 -0.05 24.06 1.22
CA GLY A 309 -0.02 22.91 2.12
C GLY A 309 1.27 22.72 2.93
N THR A 310 2.27 23.58 2.75
CA THR A 310 3.55 23.45 3.45
C THR A 310 3.42 23.91 4.91
N MET A 311 3.83 23.06 5.85
CA MET A 311 3.90 23.40 7.27
C MET A 311 4.86 24.56 7.51
N GLN A 312 4.40 25.52 8.29
CA GLN A 312 5.20 26.68 8.66
C GLN A 312 5.94 26.47 9.99
N THR A 313 7.07 27.14 10.13
CA THR A 313 7.87 27.21 11.37
C THR A 313 8.33 28.65 11.59
N GLY A 314 8.73 28.97 12.82
CA GLY A 314 9.17 30.32 13.16
C GLY A 314 8.02 31.32 13.30
N TRP A 315 8.34 32.61 13.08
CA TRP A 315 7.36 33.70 13.20
C TRP A 315 6.35 33.69 12.06
N LEU A 316 5.07 33.79 12.41
CA LEU A 316 3.93 33.81 11.49
C LEU A 316 3.00 34.97 11.86
N LYS A 317 2.69 35.85 10.90
CA LYS A 317 1.72 36.92 11.07
C LYS A 317 0.42 36.61 10.34
N LEU A 318 -0.67 36.51 11.06
CA LEU A 318 -1.99 36.23 10.50
C LEU A 318 -3.06 37.13 11.14
N GLY A 319 -3.87 37.78 10.34
CA GLY A 319 -4.95 38.66 10.84
C GLY A 319 -4.45 39.75 11.79
N GLY A 320 -3.26 40.29 11.54
CA GLY A 320 -2.66 41.33 12.39
C GLY A 320 -1.99 40.80 13.68
N LYS A 321 -2.09 39.51 13.96
CA LYS A 321 -1.50 38.87 15.15
C LYS A 321 -0.26 38.09 14.78
N TRP A 322 0.71 38.05 15.69
CA TRP A 322 1.91 37.24 15.56
C TRP A 322 1.77 35.93 16.34
N TYR A 323 2.27 34.86 15.74
CA TYR A 323 2.36 33.53 16.31
C TYR A 323 3.80 33.03 16.17
N TYR A 324 4.22 32.14 17.05
CA TYR A 324 5.49 31.45 16.87
C TYR A 324 5.28 29.94 16.80
N LEU A 325 5.80 29.35 15.74
CA LEU A 325 5.77 27.91 15.50
C LEU A 325 7.18 27.38 15.73
N SER A 326 7.32 26.34 16.58
CA SER A 326 8.60 25.72 16.86
C SER A 326 9.23 25.11 15.60
N ASP A 327 10.46 24.63 15.69
CA ASP A 327 11.14 23.93 14.58
C ASP A 327 10.38 22.66 14.16
N SER A 328 9.62 22.05 15.07
CA SER A 328 8.70 20.95 14.75
C SER A 328 7.35 21.40 14.17
N GLY A 329 7.13 22.69 13.98
CA GLY A 329 5.89 23.29 13.48
C GLY A 329 4.81 23.52 14.52
N ALA A 330 4.99 23.05 15.75
CA ALA A 330 3.98 23.22 16.81
C ALA A 330 3.91 24.66 17.28
N MET A 331 2.69 25.23 17.33
CA MET A 331 2.42 26.57 17.85
C MET A 331 2.75 26.63 19.35
N LEU A 332 3.48 27.66 19.75
CA LEU A 332 3.83 27.89 21.14
C LEU A 332 2.81 28.81 21.83
N THR A 333 2.56 28.52 23.11
CA THR A 333 1.71 29.29 24.00
C THR A 333 2.43 29.50 25.33
N GLY A 334 2.04 30.51 26.11
CA GLY A 334 2.71 30.84 27.36
C GLY A 334 4.09 31.47 27.09
N TRP A 335 5.02 31.31 28.06
CA TRP A 335 6.38 31.80 27.93
C TRP A 335 7.24 30.92 27.04
N TYR A 336 7.99 31.54 26.11
CA TYR A 336 9.01 30.88 25.28
C TYR A 336 10.17 31.83 24.98
N GLN A 337 11.33 31.26 24.69
CA GLN A 337 12.56 32.00 24.41
C GLN A 337 13.04 31.72 22.99
N ILE A 338 13.34 32.80 22.26
CA ILE A 338 13.92 32.74 20.92
C ILE A 338 15.29 33.46 20.97
N GLY A 339 16.36 32.71 20.75
CA GLY A 339 17.70 33.22 21.03
C GLY A 339 17.84 33.56 22.53
N SER A 340 18.15 34.82 22.85
CA SER A 340 18.21 35.32 24.24
C SER A 340 16.96 36.07 24.69
N THR A 341 15.95 36.21 23.83
CA THR A 341 14.77 37.05 24.08
C THR A 341 13.56 36.22 24.46
N TRP A 342 12.87 36.64 25.55
CA TRP A 342 11.64 36.04 26.01
C TRP A 342 10.41 36.69 25.41
N TYR A 343 9.43 35.85 25.05
CA TYR A 343 8.14 36.25 24.52
C TYR A 343 7.03 35.54 25.30
N TYR A 344 5.81 36.08 25.20
CA TYR A 344 4.63 35.44 25.77
C TYR A 344 3.47 35.46 24.79
N SER A 345 2.90 34.30 24.57
CA SER A 345 1.68 34.13 23.78
C SER A 345 0.53 33.67 24.66
N ASN A 346 -0.67 34.16 24.36
CA ASN A 346 -1.86 33.72 25.05
C ASN A 346 -2.25 32.27 24.72
N GLY A 347 -3.33 31.75 25.31
CA GLY A 347 -3.80 30.38 25.10
C GLY A 347 -4.20 30.07 23.66
N SER A 348 -4.50 31.09 22.82
CA SER A 348 -4.75 30.94 21.38
C SER A 348 -3.48 31.07 20.52
N GLY A 349 -2.32 31.20 21.14
CA GLY A 349 -1.01 31.33 20.47
C GLY A 349 -0.67 32.74 20.00
N ALA A 350 -1.55 33.72 20.16
CA ALA A 350 -1.27 35.09 19.78
C ALA A 350 -0.25 35.71 20.70
N MET A 351 0.88 36.21 20.15
CA MET A 351 1.91 36.93 20.87
C MET A 351 1.33 38.22 21.48
N LEU A 352 1.63 38.48 22.74
CA LEU A 352 1.18 39.65 23.44
C LEU A 352 2.26 40.74 23.46
N THR A 353 1.80 42.00 23.61
CA THR A 353 2.62 43.21 23.76
C THR A 353 2.06 44.06 24.88
N GLY A 354 2.84 45.03 25.37
CA GLY A 354 2.44 45.93 26.43
C GLY A 354 2.48 45.26 27.81
N TRP A 355 1.78 45.88 28.78
CA TRP A 355 1.70 45.37 30.12
C TRP A 355 0.87 44.09 30.23
N GLN A 356 1.45 43.07 30.87
CA GLN A 356 0.80 41.79 31.09
C GLN A 356 0.90 41.38 32.57
N SER A 357 -0.24 41.03 33.15
CA SER A 357 -0.27 40.40 34.48
C SER A 357 -0.37 38.89 34.36
N ILE A 358 0.71 38.19 34.70
CA ILE A 358 0.81 36.73 34.51
C ILE A 358 1.12 36.13 35.87
N ASN A 359 0.22 35.27 36.38
CA ASN A 359 0.32 34.67 37.74
C ASN A 359 0.56 35.70 38.84
N GLY A 360 -0.13 36.85 38.78
CA GLY A 360 -0.03 37.90 39.77
C GLY A 360 1.23 38.75 39.72
N LYS A 361 2.05 38.59 38.70
CA LYS A 361 3.27 39.39 38.46
C LYS A 361 3.13 40.21 37.18
N TRP A 362 3.61 41.45 37.21
CA TRP A 362 3.59 42.32 36.05
C TRP A 362 4.87 42.20 35.22
N TYR A 363 4.68 42.13 33.88
CA TYR A 363 5.72 42.11 32.87
C TYR A 363 5.41 43.15 31.79
N PHE A 364 6.43 43.71 31.19
CA PHE A 364 6.26 44.56 30.03
C PHE A 364 6.89 43.89 28.80
N LEU A 365 6.06 43.70 27.76
CA LEU A 365 6.44 43.19 26.46
C LEU A 365 6.43 44.37 25.48
N ASN A 366 7.56 44.71 24.89
CA ASN A 366 7.64 45.83 23.96
C ASN A 366 6.84 45.60 22.67
N ASP A 367 6.85 46.55 21.75
CA ASP A 367 6.07 46.48 20.49
C ASP A 367 6.46 45.31 19.62
N SER A 368 7.65 44.75 19.76
CA SER A 368 8.09 43.52 19.09
C SER A 368 7.73 42.28 19.85
N GLY A 369 7.08 42.37 21.01
CA GLY A 369 6.73 41.28 21.92
C GLY A 369 7.87 40.84 22.83
N ALA A 370 9.04 41.43 22.72
CA ALA A 370 10.19 41.10 23.59
C ALA A 370 9.97 41.56 25.02
N MET A 371 10.22 40.67 25.99
CA MET A 371 10.15 40.96 27.40
C MET A 371 11.28 41.92 27.81
N GLU A 372 10.91 43.02 28.44
CA GLU A 372 11.88 43.99 28.94
C GLU A 372 12.44 43.59 30.32
N THR A 373 13.74 43.89 30.52
CA THR A 373 14.46 43.69 31.79
C THR A 373 15.37 44.87 32.05
N GLY A 374 15.73 45.10 33.30
CA GLY A 374 16.49 46.28 33.71
C GLY A 374 15.62 47.55 33.63
N TRP A 375 16.23 48.69 33.33
CA TRP A 375 15.55 49.97 33.20
C TRP A 375 15.01 50.16 31.77
N TYR A 376 13.73 50.51 31.63
CA TYR A 376 13.08 50.81 30.35
C TYR A 376 12.03 51.93 30.55
N ARG A 377 11.64 52.57 29.41
CA ARG A 377 10.71 53.66 29.40
C ARG A 377 9.41 53.29 28.67
N VAL A 378 8.27 53.57 29.29
CA VAL A 378 6.95 53.41 28.67
C VAL A 378 6.24 54.77 28.73
N GLY A 379 6.00 55.37 27.58
CA GLY A 379 5.53 56.75 27.51
C GLY A 379 6.55 57.73 28.11
N SER A 380 6.12 58.52 29.12
CA SER A 380 6.98 59.47 29.86
C SER A 380 7.63 58.82 31.08
N ASN A 381 7.24 57.64 31.51
CA ASN A 381 7.64 57.07 32.80
C ASN A 381 8.74 56.01 32.64
N TRP A 382 9.62 55.95 33.66
CA TRP A 382 10.65 54.94 33.80
C TRP A 382 10.14 53.77 34.69
N TYR A 383 10.49 52.55 34.28
CA TYR A 383 10.17 51.31 35.01
C TYR A 383 11.43 50.45 35.12
N TYR A 384 11.41 49.55 36.09
CA TYR A 384 12.47 48.57 36.24
C TYR A 384 11.88 47.15 36.39
N SER A 385 12.38 46.21 35.59
CA SER A 385 12.11 44.78 35.76
C SER A 385 13.40 44.04 36.12
N ASN A 386 13.26 43.04 37.00
CA ASN A 386 14.40 42.22 37.37
C ASN A 386 14.85 41.33 36.17
N PRO A 387 15.96 40.56 36.27
CA PRO A 387 16.43 39.70 35.20
C PRO A 387 15.42 38.64 34.72
N SER A 388 14.43 38.28 35.57
CA SER A 388 13.32 37.38 35.16
C SER A 388 12.11 38.16 34.59
N GLY A 389 12.23 39.44 34.29
CA GLY A 389 11.21 40.28 33.69
C GLY A 389 10.14 40.81 34.62
N VAL A 390 10.16 40.43 35.91
CA VAL A 390 9.14 40.87 36.88
C VAL A 390 9.36 42.34 37.23
N MET A 391 8.34 43.17 36.94
CA MET A 391 8.36 44.59 37.28
C MET A 391 8.44 44.78 38.80
N ARG A 392 9.29 45.70 39.25
CA ARG A 392 9.50 46.08 40.63
C ARG A 392 8.76 47.37 40.96
N TYR A 393 8.24 47.45 42.17
CA TYR A 393 7.60 48.63 42.73
C TYR A 393 7.81 48.66 44.25
N SER A 394 7.69 49.85 44.82
CA SER A 394 7.84 50.07 46.26
C SER A 394 9.16 49.51 46.83
N THR A 395 10.26 49.70 46.10
CA THR A 395 11.59 49.19 46.48
C THR A 395 12.71 50.09 45.92
N TRP A 396 13.90 50.00 46.48
CA TRP A 396 15.10 50.68 45.99
C TRP A 396 15.83 49.85 44.95
N ILE A 397 16.22 50.48 43.83
CA ILE A 397 17.12 49.93 42.81
C ILE A 397 18.29 50.90 42.68
N GLY A 398 19.41 50.57 43.30
CA GLY A 398 20.50 51.51 43.47
C GLY A 398 20.03 52.77 44.24
N ASP A 399 20.21 53.92 43.68
CA ASP A 399 19.84 55.21 44.30
C ASP A 399 18.40 55.65 43.96
N TYR A 400 17.63 54.82 43.26
CA TYR A 400 16.26 55.16 42.83
C TYR A 400 15.21 54.36 43.59
N TYR A 401 14.15 55.05 44.06
CA TYR A 401 12.99 54.43 44.66
C TYR A 401 11.84 54.33 43.60
N LEU A 402 11.31 53.10 43.44
CA LEU A 402 10.21 52.79 42.51
C LEU A 402 8.87 52.92 43.19
#